data_56422c9693edcd583e3c9c5212965cd2
#
_entry.id   56422c9693edcd583e3c9c5212965cd2
#
_cell.length_a   1.000
_cell.length_b   1.000
_cell.length_c   1.000
_cell.angle_alpha   90.00
_cell.angle_beta   90.00
_cell.angle_gamma   90.00
#
_symmetry.space_group_name_H-M   'P 1'
#
loop_
_entity.id
_entity.type
_entity.pdbx_description
1 polymer ?
#
loop_
_entity_poly.entity_id
_entity_poly.type
_entity_poly.pdbx_seq_one_letter_code
_entity_poly.pdbx_strand_id
1 'polypeptide(L)'
;MKTTGDIILDRTLDKVGGKGLFVKELDRALLDGKSNLSVHSLKDMPMEVPEELPLLAFSKREDPRDVLVLPEGVAELDPDKPLGCSSLRRTLQLEKLYPEMEVKSIRGNLQTRLRKLDEGEYSGLSWQRQA
;
A
#
# COMPACT_ATOMS: atom_id res chain seq x y z
N MET A 1 1.12 15.96 -5.33
CA MET A 1 0.89 15.57 -6.74
C MET A 1 0.14 14.25 -6.72
N LYS A 2 -0.88 14.04 -7.56
CA LYS A 2 -1.56 12.74 -7.66
C LYS A 2 -0.91 11.94 -8.79
N THR A 3 -0.51 10.72 -8.50
CA THR A 3 0.09 9.81 -9.49
C THR A 3 -0.99 8.95 -10.17
N THR A 4 -0.64 8.32 -11.29
CA THR A 4 -1.52 7.34 -11.97
C THR A 4 -1.93 6.22 -11.02
N GLY A 5 -1.04 5.77 -10.13
CA GLY A 5 -1.32 4.74 -9.13
C GLY A 5 -2.36 5.17 -8.07
N ASP A 6 -2.46 6.48 -7.78
CA ASP A 6 -3.46 7.03 -6.86
C ASP A 6 -4.86 7.14 -7.48
N ILE A 7 -4.93 7.19 -8.81
CA ILE A 7 -6.19 7.39 -9.56
C ILE A 7 -6.88 6.05 -9.85
N ILE A 8 -6.12 5.00 -10.11
CA ILE A 8 -6.66 3.68 -10.46
C ILE A 8 -7.08 2.93 -9.20
N LEU A 9 -8.37 2.91 -8.90
CA LEU A 9 -8.95 2.29 -7.71
C LEU A 9 -9.81 1.04 -8.01
N ASP A 10 -10.17 0.83 -9.27
CA ASP A 10 -11.11 -0.19 -9.73
C ASP A 10 -10.47 -1.55 -10.03
N ARG A 11 -9.15 -1.63 -10.07
CA ARG A 11 -8.38 -2.85 -10.38
C ARG A 11 -7.26 -3.08 -9.38
N THR A 12 -6.88 -4.35 -9.21
CA THR A 12 -5.70 -4.72 -8.42
C THR A 12 -4.42 -4.27 -9.14
N LEU A 13 -3.38 -3.85 -8.39
CA LEU A 13 -2.14 -3.30 -8.97
C LEU A 13 -1.40 -4.31 -9.86
N ASP A 14 -1.54 -5.62 -9.60
CA ASP A 14 -1.01 -6.71 -10.41
C ASP A 14 -1.65 -6.77 -11.81
N LYS A 15 -2.91 -6.33 -11.95
CA LYS A 15 -3.65 -6.30 -13.22
C LYS A 15 -3.47 -5.00 -14.02
N VAL A 16 -2.94 -3.96 -13.41
CA VAL A 16 -2.77 -2.65 -14.06
C VAL A 16 -1.47 -2.55 -14.87
N GLY A 17 -0.56 -3.53 -14.73
CA GLY A 17 0.57 -3.79 -15.63
C GLY A 17 1.38 -2.55 -16.04
N GLY A 18 1.88 -1.75 -15.11
CA GLY A 18 2.74 -0.61 -15.43
C GLY A 18 3.89 -0.46 -14.43
N LYS A 19 5.14 -0.63 -14.89
CA LYS A 19 6.32 -0.25 -14.11
C LYS A 19 6.25 1.25 -13.80
N GLY A 20 6.43 1.63 -12.55
CA GLY A 20 6.55 3.04 -12.16
C GLY A 20 5.24 3.83 -12.10
N LEU A 21 4.09 3.20 -11.75
CA LEU A 21 2.80 3.89 -11.60
C LEU A 21 2.81 5.05 -10.58
N PHE A 22 3.76 5.04 -9.65
CA PHE A 22 3.89 6.05 -8.60
C PHE A 22 5.11 6.97 -8.79
N VAL A 23 5.94 6.73 -9.80
CA VAL A 23 7.22 7.44 -9.99
C VAL A 23 7.23 8.32 -11.22
N LYS A 24 6.59 7.94 -12.33
CA LYS A 24 6.70 8.63 -13.64
C LYS A 24 6.43 10.13 -13.60
N GLU A 25 5.38 10.55 -12.90
CA GLU A 25 5.01 11.96 -12.80
C GLU A 25 6.02 12.75 -11.96
N LEU A 26 6.59 12.11 -10.93
CA LEU A 26 7.61 12.72 -10.08
C LEU A 26 8.96 12.80 -10.80
N ASP A 27 9.36 11.75 -11.52
CA ASP A 27 10.55 11.74 -12.37
C ASP A 27 10.47 12.85 -13.42
N ARG A 28 9.31 12.99 -14.06
CA ARG A 28 9.09 14.08 -15.01
C ARG A 28 9.24 15.47 -14.37
N ALA A 29 8.73 15.64 -13.15
CA ALA A 29 8.86 16.90 -12.43
C ALA A 29 10.31 17.22 -12.06
N LEU A 30 11.13 16.22 -11.75
CA LEU A 30 12.58 16.38 -11.52
C LEU A 30 13.28 16.80 -12.81
N LEU A 31 13.06 16.08 -13.92
CA LEU A 31 13.66 16.37 -15.22
C LEU A 31 13.26 17.76 -15.76
N ASP A 32 12.01 18.18 -15.54
CA ASP A 32 11.51 19.50 -15.91
C ASP A 32 11.98 20.62 -14.95
N GLY A 33 12.76 20.31 -13.90
CA GLY A 33 13.21 21.29 -12.91
C GLY A 33 12.09 21.86 -12.02
N LYS A 34 10.92 21.20 -11.98
CA LYS A 34 9.78 21.59 -11.14
C LYS A 34 9.91 21.12 -9.71
N SER A 35 10.82 20.18 -9.47
CA SER A 35 11.16 19.63 -8.16
C SER A 35 12.66 19.40 -8.09
N ASN A 36 13.25 19.54 -6.89
CA ASN A 36 14.68 19.31 -6.67
C ASN A 36 14.98 17.90 -6.15
N LEU A 37 13.99 17.26 -5.54
CA LEU A 37 14.08 15.89 -5.03
C LEU A 37 12.70 15.25 -4.96
N SER A 38 12.66 13.93 -4.99
CA SER A 38 11.47 13.12 -4.68
C SER A 38 11.79 12.12 -3.58
N VAL A 39 10.78 11.82 -2.76
CA VAL A 39 10.86 10.83 -1.68
C VAL A 39 9.91 9.69 -1.99
N HIS A 40 10.43 8.47 -1.96
CA HIS A 40 9.68 7.27 -2.28
C HIS A 40 9.86 6.18 -1.24
N SER A 41 8.86 5.34 -1.06
CA SER A 41 9.08 4.02 -0.48
C SER A 41 9.86 3.17 -1.48
N LEU A 42 10.96 2.57 -1.06
CA LEU A 42 11.82 1.79 -1.95
C LEU A 42 11.08 0.65 -2.69
N LYS A 43 10.04 0.10 -2.06
CA LYS A 43 9.18 -0.94 -2.67
C LYS A 43 8.43 -0.47 -3.92
N ASP A 44 8.24 0.85 -4.08
CA ASP A 44 7.51 1.45 -5.19
C ASP A 44 8.45 1.91 -6.32
N MET A 45 9.77 1.87 -6.07
CA MET A 45 10.79 2.18 -7.06
C MET A 45 10.97 1.03 -8.07
N PRO A 46 11.21 1.33 -9.35
CA PRO A 46 11.58 0.32 -10.33
C PRO A 46 12.97 -0.27 -10.00
N MET A 47 13.23 -1.50 -10.48
CA MET A 47 14.53 -2.15 -10.31
C MET A 47 15.64 -1.43 -11.07
N GLU A 48 15.31 -0.85 -12.22
CA GLU A 48 16.20 -0.04 -13.04
C GLU A 48 15.83 1.43 -12.86
N VAL A 49 16.75 2.20 -12.35
CA VAL A 49 16.61 3.64 -12.11
C VAL A 49 17.36 4.38 -13.21
N PRO A 50 16.78 5.43 -13.83
CA PRO A 50 17.49 6.24 -14.84
C PRO A 50 18.78 6.83 -14.27
N GLU A 51 19.84 6.87 -15.07
CA GLU A 51 21.14 7.44 -14.66
C GLU A 51 21.03 8.92 -14.27
N GLU A 52 20.13 9.65 -14.93
CA GLU A 52 19.86 11.07 -14.66
C GLU A 52 19.13 11.32 -13.34
N LEU A 53 18.51 10.29 -12.76
CA LEU A 53 17.73 10.37 -11.52
C LEU A 53 18.21 9.34 -10.48
N PRO A 54 19.46 9.39 -10.05
CA PRO A 54 20.03 8.39 -9.16
C PRO A 54 19.37 8.42 -7.77
N LEU A 55 19.35 7.26 -7.10
CA LEU A 55 19.00 7.17 -5.68
C LEU A 55 20.17 7.70 -4.85
N LEU A 56 20.00 8.88 -4.26
CA LEU A 56 21.06 9.60 -3.57
C LEU A 56 21.18 9.26 -2.08
N ALA A 57 20.08 8.83 -1.47
CA ALA A 57 20.04 8.57 -0.03
C ALA A 57 18.98 7.53 0.35
N PHE A 58 19.25 6.83 1.44
CA PHE A 58 18.32 5.91 2.08
C PHE A 58 18.20 6.29 3.55
N SER A 59 16.97 6.33 4.06
CA SER A 59 16.74 6.49 5.49
C SER A 59 17.17 5.23 6.26
N LYS A 60 17.34 5.37 7.58
CA LYS A 60 17.46 4.20 8.45
C LYS A 60 16.24 3.30 8.24
N ARG A 61 16.49 1.99 8.16
CA ARG A 61 15.42 1.00 8.04
C ARG A 61 14.57 1.01 9.31
N GLU A 62 13.30 1.08 9.10
CA GLU A 62 12.30 1.01 10.15
C GLU A 62 11.85 -0.45 10.43
N ASP A 63 10.89 -0.63 11.31
CA ASP A 63 10.34 -1.93 11.67
C ASP A 63 9.60 -2.56 10.47
N PRO A 64 10.09 -3.69 9.92
CA PRO A 64 9.51 -4.29 8.72
C PRO A 64 8.25 -5.12 8.97
N ARG A 65 7.80 -5.22 10.23
CA ARG A 65 6.67 -6.07 10.59
C ARG A 65 5.37 -5.55 9.99
N ASP A 66 4.50 -6.48 9.69
CA ASP A 66 3.11 -6.19 9.37
C ASP A 66 2.29 -6.12 10.67
N VAL A 67 1.22 -5.36 10.66
CA VAL A 67 0.28 -5.20 11.77
C VAL A 67 -1.13 -5.50 11.31
N LEU A 68 -1.95 -5.94 12.24
CA LEU A 68 -3.39 -6.03 12.06
C LEU A 68 -4.02 -4.83 12.75
N VAL A 69 -4.68 -3.99 11.98
CA VAL A 69 -5.41 -2.81 12.46
C VAL A 69 -6.87 -3.19 12.66
N LEU A 70 -7.37 -3.03 13.86
CA LEU A 70 -8.77 -3.27 14.22
C LEU A 70 -9.54 -1.95 14.32
N PRO A 71 -10.88 -1.97 14.25
CA PRO A 71 -11.69 -0.80 14.54
C PRO A 71 -11.41 -0.24 15.95
N GLU A 72 -11.67 1.05 16.16
CA GLU A 72 -11.44 1.67 17.46
C GLU A 72 -12.30 0.98 18.56
N GLY A 73 -11.65 0.66 19.69
CA GLY A 73 -12.28 0.01 20.83
C GLY A 73 -12.53 -1.50 20.67
N VAL A 74 -12.15 -2.09 19.53
CA VAL A 74 -12.29 -3.53 19.27
C VAL A 74 -10.97 -4.22 19.57
N ALA A 75 -11.00 -5.29 20.38
CA ALA A 75 -9.82 -6.05 20.77
C ALA A 75 -9.65 -7.37 20.01
N GLU A 76 -10.72 -7.87 19.38
CA GLU A 76 -10.74 -9.18 18.73
C GLU A 76 -11.35 -9.09 17.32
N LEU A 77 -10.97 -10.03 16.46
CA LEU A 77 -11.54 -10.13 15.12
C LEU A 77 -12.98 -10.67 15.17
N ASP A 78 -13.83 -10.10 14.35
CA ASP A 78 -15.17 -10.59 14.07
C ASP A 78 -15.11 -11.62 12.92
N PRO A 79 -15.36 -12.91 13.17
CA PRO A 79 -15.24 -13.96 12.16
C PRO A 79 -16.27 -13.85 11.02
N ASP A 80 -17.35 -13.11 11.23
CA ASP A 80 -18.40 -12.92 10.22
C ASP A 80 -18.05 -11.83 9.20
N LYS A 81 -16.91 -11.12 9.40
CA LYS A 81 -16.44 -10.06 8.52
C LYS A 81 -15.09 -10.39 7.91
N PRO A 82 -14.83 -9.95 6.66
CA PRO A 82 -13.57 -10.24 6.00
C PRO A 82 -12.39 -9.46 6.58
N LEU A 83 -11.18 -9.97 6.38
CA LEU A 83 -9.93 -9.25 6.56
C LEU A 83 -9.59 -8.46 5.29
N GLY A 84 -9.26 -7.18 5.44
CA GLY A 84 -8.86 -6.33 4.33
C GLY A 84 -7.36 -6.37 4.07
N CYS A 85 -6.96 -6.74 2.84
CA CYS A 85 -5.56 -6.79 2.45
C CYS A 85 -5.37 -6.33 0.99
N SER A 86 -4.32 -5.54 0.71
CA SER A 86 -3.99 -5.09 -0.66
C SER A 86 -2.78 -5.82 -1.25
N SER A 87 -2.16 -6.70 -0.51
CA SER A 87 -0.93 -7.38 -0.90
C SER A 87 -1.18 -8.89 -1.07
N LEU A 88 -0.98 -9.40 -2.29
CA LEU A 88 -1.13 -10.83 -2.58
C LEU A 88 -0.25 -11.68 -1.65
N ARG A 89 0.98 -11.26 -1.38
CA ARG A 89 1.89 -11.94 -0.44
C ARG A 89 1.31 -12.06 0.96
N ARG A 90 0.66 -10.99 1.47
CA ARG A 90 0.02 -11.00 2.79
C ARG A 90 -1.28 -11.79 2.79
N THR A 91 -2.05 -11.71 1.71
CA THR A 91 -3.29 -12.50 1.55
C THR A 91 -3.03 -13.98 1.77
N LEU A 92 -2.02 -14.54 1.11
CA LEU A 92 -1.63 -15.95 1.29
C LEU A 92 -1.23 -16.30 2.73
N GLN A 93 -0.63 -15.36 3.46
CA GLN A 93 -0.27 -15.56 4.86
C GLN A 93 -1.50 -15.46 5.78
N LEU A 94 -2.39 -14.50 5.52
CA LEU A 94 -3.63 -14.33 6.29
C LEU A 94 -4.56 -15.53 6.14
N GLU A 95 -4.75 -16.04 4.93
CA GLU A 95 -5.53 -17.26 4.65
C GLU A 95 -4.99 -18.48 5.40
N LYS A 96 -3.66 -18.54 5.60
CA LYS A 96 -3.04 -19.61 6.38
C LYS A 96 -3.19 -19.41 7.89
N LEU A 97 -3.16 -18.17 8.38
CA LEU A 97 -3.27 -17.84 9.81
C LEU A 97 -4.71 -17.82 10.30
N TYR A 98 -5.65 -17.45 9.43
CA TYR A 98 -7.08 -17.31 9.71
C TYR A 98 -7.89 -18.06 8.64
N PRO A 99 -7.81 -19.40 8.58
CA PRO A 99 -8.40 -20.19 7.51
C PRO A 99 -9.94 -20.12 7.45
N GLU A 100 -10.57 -19.74 8.56
CA GLU A 100 -12.03 -19.54 8.67
C GLU A 100 -12.49 -18.14 8.22
N MET A 101 -11.57 -17.21 7.97
CA MET A 101 -11.91 -15.84 7.60
C MET A 101 -11.68 -15.58 6.12
N GLU A 102 -12.62 -14.91 5.49
CA GLU A 102 -12.44 -14.43 4.11
C GLU A 102 -11.42 -13.28 4.08
N VAL A 103 -10.50 -13.28 3.11
CA VAL A 103 -9.58 -12.16 2.85
C VAL A 103 -10.01 -11.42 1.59
N LYS A 104 -10.41 -10.16 1.73
CA LYS A 104 -10.85 -9.30 0.62
C LYS A 104 -9.83 -8.22 0.29
N SER A 105 -9.72 -7.91 -1.00
CA SER A 105 -8.92 -6.78 -1.45
C SER A 105 -9.53 -5.47 -0.99
N ILE A 106 -8.72 -4.59 -0.37
CA ILE A 106 -9.10 -3.24 -0.01
C ILE A 106 -8.26 -2.22 -0.77
N ARG A 107 -8.90 -1.21 -1.37
CA ARG A 107 -8.26 -0.16 -2.15
C ARG A 107 -8.59 1.21 -1.58
N GLY A 108 -7.76 2.19 -1.93
CA GLY A 108 -7.86 3.57 -1.48
C GLY A 108 -6.62 4.03 -0.73
N ASN A 109 -6.57 5.31 -0.41
CA ASN A 109 -5.55 5.86 0.49
C ASN A 109 -5.81 5.43 1.95
N LEU A 110 -4.94 5.85 2.87
CA LEU A 110 -5.03 5.50 4.29
C LEU A 110 -6.41 5.84 4.87
N GLN A 111 -6.86 7.09 4.69
CA GLN A 111 -8.13 7.55 5.25
C GLN A 111 -9.33 6.76 4.71
N THR A 112 -9.33 6.48 3.40
CA THR A 112 -10.40 5.68 2.78
C THR A 112 -10.49 4.28 3.37
N ARG A 113 -9.34 3.64 3.63
CA ARG A 113 -9.32 2.28 4.18
C ARG A 113 -9.71 2.27 5.66
N LEU A 114 -9.23 3.24 6.44
CA LEU A 114 -9.63 3.37 7.85
C LEU A 114 -11.14 3.62 7.95
N ARG A 115 -11.70 4.53 7.12
CA ARG A 115 -13.13 4.76 7.09
C ARG A 115 -13.93 3.48 6.80
N LYS A 116 -13.51 2.65 5.83
CA LYS A 116 -14.16 1.37 5.53
C LYS A 116 -14.09 0.38 6.70
N LEU A 117 -12.98 0.40 7.44
CA LEU A 117 -12.85 -0.38 8.67
C LEU A 117 -13.84 0.09 9.74
N ASP A 118 -13.93 1.41 9.98
CA ASP A 118 -14.81 2.02 10.97
C ASP A 118 -16.29 1.87 10.60
N GLU A 119 -16.62 1.87 9.30
CA GLU A 119 -17.96 1.57 8.76
C GLU A 119 -18.33 0.07 8.90
N GLY A 120 -17.39 -0.78 9.35
CA GLY A 120 -17.62 -2.19 9.62
C GLY A 120 -17.63 -3.09 8.38
N GLU A 121 -17.11 -2.61 7.24
CA GLU A 121 -16.96 -3.44 6.03
C GLU A 121 -15.93 -4.58 6.22
N TYR A 122 -14.99 -4.41 7.17
CA TYR A 122 -13.91 -5.34 7.46
C TYR A 122 -13.78 -5.56 8.97
N SER A 123 -13.36 -6.76 9.35
CA SER A 123 -13.02 -7.10 10.73
C SER A 123 -11.69 -6.51 11.16
N GLY A 124 -10.74 -6.45 10.23
CA GLY A 124 -9.41 -5.89 10.43
C GLY A 124 -8.70 -5.67 9.11
N LEU A 125 -7.66 -4.83 9.14
CA LEU A 125 -6.82 -4.54 7.98
C LEU A 125 -5.39 -4.99 8.21
N SER A 126 -4.82 -5.74 7.26
CA SER A 126 -3.39 -6.01 7.28
C SER A 126 -2.62 -4.84 6.69
N TRP A 127 -1.68 -4.31 7.47
CA TRP A 127 -0.89 -3.15 7.12
C TRP A 127 0.59 -3.34 7.40
N GLN A 128 1.44 -2.57 6.73
CA GLN A 128 2.83 -2.41 7.12
C GLN A 128 2.88 -1.43 8.31
N ARG A 129 3.61 -1.76 9.39
CA ARG A 129 3.66 -0.96 10.62
C ARG A 129 4.00 0.52 10.41
N GLN A 130 4.65 0.85 9.32
CA GLN A 130 5.14 2.19 8.98
C GLN A 130 4.30 2.97 7.98
N ALA A 131 3.11 2.53 7.66
CA ALA A 131 2.26 3.25 6.74
C ALA A 131 1.58 4.45 7.40
#